data_92b6110700030077d9d6dfb944b3b2ff
#
_entry.id   92b6110700030077d9d6dfb944b3b2ff
#
_cell.length_a   1.000
_cell.length_b   1.000
_cell.length_c   1.000
_cell.angle_alpha   90.00
_cell.angle_beta   90.00
_cell.angle_gamma   90.00
#
_symmetry.space_group_name_H-M   'P 1'
#
loop_
_entity.id
_entity.type
_entity.pdbx_description
1 polymer ?
#
loop_
_entity_poly.entity_id
_entity_poly.type
_entity_poly.pdbx_seq_one_letter_code
_entity_poly.pdbx_strand_id
1 'polypeptide(L)'
;MSTVTTTRLRLGKVPIDVLSFDEALEAVDRLVTAQKGGFVFTPNVDHIVMVDDHAEFEAAYQRADLCLADGTPVVWASRLFDTPLPERVSGSDLIGPLLERAGQKKWRVAFLGAGPGVAEKDRKSVV
;
A
#
# COMPACT_ATOMS: atom_id res chain seq x y z
N MET A 1 -11.00 -15.62 5.61
CA MET A 1 -9.80 -16.10 4.93
C MET A 1 -9.33 -15.02 3.95
N SER A 2 -8.08 -14.67 4.00
CA SER A 2 -7.54 -13.67 3.09
C SER A 2 -7.54 -14.22 1.66
N THR A 3 -7.99 -13.40 0.71
CA THR A 3 -7.96 -13.76 -0.71
C THR A 3 -6.61 -13.42 -1.36
N VAL A 4 -5.76 -12.71 -0.62
CA VAL A 4 -4.44 -12.31 -1.10
C VAL A 4 -3.40 -13.21 -0.46
N THR A 5 -2.75 -14.02 -1.30
CA THR A 5 -1.65 -14.89 -0.86
C THR A 5 -0.36 -14.32 -1.41
N THR A 6 0.45 -13.73 -0.54
CA THR A 6 1.71 -13.11 -0.94
C THR A 6 2.82 -13.52 0.00
N THR A 7 4.05 -13.49 -0.49
CA THR A 7 5.23 -13.63 0.34
C THR A 7 5.45 -12.32 1.08
N ARG A 8 5.67 -12.40 2.38
CA ARG A 8 5.95 -11.23 3.20
C ARG A 8 7.36 -11.24 3.74
N LEU A 9 7.96 -10.07 3.66
CA LEU A 9 9.26 -9.76 4.25
C LEU A 9 9.01 -8.88 5.46
N ARG A 10 9.87 -8.96 6.48
CA ARG A 10 9.78 -8.03 7.61
C ARG A 10 10.98 -7.10 7.63
N LEU A 11 10.71 -5.80 7.70
CA LEU A 11 11.71 -4.77 7.94
C LEU A 11 11.45 -4.20 9.33
N GLY A 12 12.27 -4.59 10.30
CA GLY A 12 11.98 -4.30 11.70
C GLY A 12 10.67 -4.99 12.10
N LYS A 13 9.69 -4.22 12.57
CA LYS A 13 8.38 -4.72 12.97
C LYS A 13 7.31 -4.53 11.89
N VAL A 14 7.70 -4.05 10.71
CA VAL A 14 6.76 -3.77 9.63
C VAL A 14 6.77 -4.89 8.61
N PRO A 15 5.62 -5.52 8.33
CA PRO A 15 5.53 -6.49 7.25
C PRO A 15 5.48 -5.76 5.90
N ILE A 16 6.16 -6.32 4.91
CA ILE A 16 6.17 -5.78 3.54
C ILE A 16 5.82 -6.93 2.59
N ASP A 17 4.80 -6.74 1.78
CA ASP A 17 4.43 -7.72 0.77
C ASP A 17 5.34 -7.62 -0.44
N VAL A 18 5.82 -8.76 -0.91
CA VAL A 18 6.76 -8.85 -2.04
C VAL A 18 5.92 -8.88 -3.33
N LEU A 19 5.70 -7.72 -3.93
CA LEU A 19 4.82 -7.57 -5.09
C LEU A 19 5.45 -6.61 -6.10
N SER A 20 5.22 -6.89 -7.38
CA SER A 20 5.44 -5.92 -8.44
C SER A 20 4.29 -4.90 -8.43
N PHE A 21 4.44 -3.84 -9.22
CA PHE A 21 3.39 -2.82 -9.34
C PHE A 21 2.07 -3.43 -9.83
N ASP A 22 2.13 -4.25 -10.87
CA ASP A 22 0.91 -4.87 -11.42
C ASP A 22 0.29 -5.85 -10.44
N GLU A 23 1.10 -6.62 -9.72
CA GLU A 23 0.61 -7.52 -8.68
C GLU A 23 -0.06 -6.76 -7.55
N ALA A 24 0.46 -5.58 -7.20
CA ALA A 24 -0.14 -4.72 -6.17
C ALA A 24 -1.52 -4.22 -6.61
N LEU A 25 -1.66 -3.80 -7.87
CA LEU A 25 -2.96 -3.38 -8.42
C LEU A 25 -3.97 -4.52 -8.34
N GLU A 26 -3.58 -5.72 -8.73
CA GLU A 26 -4.45 -6.89 -8.69
C GLU A 26 -4.84 -7.24 -7.25
N ALA A 27 -3.91 -7.11 -6.31
CA ALA A 27 -4.18 -7.40 -4.91
C ALA A 27 -5.21 -6.43 -4.32
N VAL A 28 -5.10 -5.14 -4.63
CA VAL A 28 -6.10 -4.15 -4.21
C VAL A 28 -7.46 -4.46 -4.82
N ASP A 29 -7.49 -4.80 -6.11
CA ASP A 29 -8.73 -5.17 -6.80
C ASP A 29 -9.42 -6.34 -6.10
N ARG A 30 -8.66 -7.37 -5.71
CA ARG A 30 -9.21 -8.52 -4.99
C ARG A 30 -9.82 -8.13 -3.65
N LEU A 31 -9.19 -7.20 -2.93
CA LEU A 31 -9.72 -6.71 -1.66
C LEU A 31 -11.06 -6.01 -1.87
N VAL A 32 -11.18 -5.19 -2.90
CA VAL A 32 -12.43 -4.49 -3.21
C VAL A 32 -13.50 -5.49 -3.65
N THR A 33 -13.14 -6.42 -4.52
CA THR A 33 -14.09 -7.41 -5.05
C THR A 33 -14.62 -8.34 -3.97
N ALA A 34 -13.79 -8.67 -2.97
CA ALA A 34 -14.19 -9.54 -1.87
C ALA A 34 -15.22 -8.90 -0.94
N GLN A 35 -15.34 -7.58 -0.94
CA GLN A 35 -16.33 -6.81 -0.15
C GLN A 35 -16.26 -7.06 1.36
N LYS A 36 -15.10 -7.47 1.86
CA LYS A 36 -14.89 -7.71 3.30
C LYS A 36 -14.16 -6.58 4.00
N GLY A 37 -13.82 -5.55 3.25
CA GLY A 37 -12.95 -4.48 3.74
C GLY A 37 -11.50 -4.91 3.81
N GLY A 38 -10.63 -3.97 4.11
CA GLY A 38 -9.21 -4.24 4.23
C GLY A 38 -8.42 -2.96 4.36
N PHE A 39 -7.19 -3.12 4.82
CA PHE A 39 -6.25 -2.01 4.99
C PHE A 39 -5.05 -2.21 4.08
N VAL A 40 -4.73 -1.18 3.31
CA VAL A 40 -3.54 -1.14 2.46
C VAL A 40 -2.66 0.00 2.95
N PHE A 41 -1.44 -0.32 3.35
CA PHE A 41 -0.48 0.67 3.82
C PHE A 41 0.71 0.74 2.86
N THR A 42 1.29 1.94 2.79
CA THR A 42 2.47 2.19 1.97
C THR A 42 3.59 2.74 2.87
N PRO A 43 4.17 1.90 3.73
CA PRO A 43 5.18 2.37 4.68
C PRO A 43 6.46 2.82 3.98
N ASN A 44 7.02 3.91 4.48
CA ASN A 44 8.35 4.38 4.11
C ASN A 44 9.33 4.16 5.28
N VAL A 45 10.57 4.60 5.13
CA VAL A 45 11.60 4.44 6.17
C VAL A 45 11.18 5.08 7.48
N ASP A 46 10.57 6.25 7.44
CA ASP A 46 10.12 6.95 8.66
C ASP A 46 9.10 6.12 9.42
N HIS A 47 8.16 5.50 8.73
CA HIS A 47 7.15 4.63 9.34
C HIS A 47 7.80 3.40 9.98
N ILE A 48 8.78 2.81 9.32
CA ILE A 48 9.49 1.63 9.84
C ILE A 48 10.19 1.98 11.16
N VAL A 49 10.80 3.15 11.24
CA VAL A 49 11.45 3.63 12.47
C VAL A 49 10.39 3.93 13.54
N MET A 50 9.30 4.59 13.18
CA MET A 50 8.24 4.96 14.13
C MET A 50 7.59 3.75 14.80
N VAL A 51 7.44 2.66 14.07
CA VAL A 51 6.80 1.45 14.60
C VAL A 51 7.56 0.87 15.78
N ASP A 52 8.89 1.02 15.81
CA ASP A 52 9.70 0.51 16.91
C ASP A 52 9.35 1.15 18.25
N ASP A 53 8.93 2.42 18.25
CA ASP A 53 8.68 3.19 19.47
C ASP A 53 7.19 3.39 19.79
N HIS A 54 6.30 2.97 18.91
CA HIS A 54 4.86 3.24 19.05
C HIS A 54 4.04 1.96 18.90
N ALA A 55 3.64 1.38 20.04
CA ALA A 55 2.89 0.12 20.06
C ALA A 55 1.57 0.18 19.30
N GLU A 56 0.87 1.31 19.35
CA GLU A 56 -0.38 1.48 18.60
C GLU A 56 -0.16 1.46 17.09
N PHE A 57 0.94 2.05 16.65
CA PHE A 57 1.32 2.07 15.25
C PHE A 57 1.69 0.68 14.77
N GLU A 58 2.44 -0.07 15.58
CA GLU A 58 2.76 -1.47 15.31
C GLU A 58 1.48 -2.30 15.17
N ALA A 59 0.54 -2.13 16.10
CA ALA A 59 -0.72 -2.87 16.07
C ALA A 59 -1.50 -2.59 14.78
N ALA A 60 -1.48 -1.34 14.29
CA ALA A 60 -2.13 -0.98 13.03
C ALA A 60 -1.51 -1.74 11.86
N TYR A 61 -0.18 -1.83 11.81
CA TYR A 61 0.50 -2.57 10.74
C TYR A 61 0.25 -4.07 10.79
N GLN A 62 0.03 -4.63 11.98
CA GLN A 62 -0.31 -6.05 12.10
C GLN A 62 -1.68 -6.38 11.50
N ARG A 63 -2.55 -5.39 11.36
CA ARG A 63 -3.87 -5.54 10.75
C ARG A 63 -3.88 -5.30 9.24
N ALA A 64 -2.75 -4.97 8.66
CA ALA A 64 -2.67 -4.65 7.24
C ALA A 64 -2.94 -5.89 6.39
N ASP A 65 -3.82 -5.75 5.43
CA ASP A 65 -4.04 -6.77 4.41
C ASP A 65 -2.95 -6.71 3.35
N LEU A 66 -2.47 -5.51 3.06
CA LEU A 66 -1.35 -5.26 2.16
C LEU A 66 -0.45 -4.17 2.75
N CYS A 67 0.86 -4.40 2.68
CA CYS A 67 1.87 -3.39 2.96
C CYS A 67 2.81 -3.30 1.77
N LEU A 68 2.80 -2.18 1.08
CA LEU A 68 3.55 -1.99 -0.15
C LEU A 68 4.80 -1.16 0.11
N ALA A 69 5.91 -1.55 -0.50
CA ALA A 69 7.18 -0.87 -0.31
C ALA A 69 7.16 0.51 -0.97
N ASP A 70 7.04 1.56 -0.16
CA ASP A 70 7.10 2.93 -0.62
C ASP A 70 8.48 3.50 -0.35
N GLY A 71 9.12 3.94 -1.42
CA GLY A 71 10.43 4.55 -1.35
C GLY A 71 11.58 3.62 -1.71
N THR A 72 12.55 4.19 -2.43
CA THR A 72 13.74 3.48 -2.88
C THR A 72 14.56 2.88 -1.74
N PRO A 73 14.76 3.59 -0.59
CA PRO A 73 15.51 3.01 0.52
C PRO A 73 14.90 1.71 1.07
N VAL A 74 13.57 1.58 1.06
CA VAL A 74 12.91 0.35 1.50
C VAL A 74 13.26 -0.79 0.56
N VAL A 75 13.23 -0.55 -0.74
CA VAL A 75 13.61 -1.56 -1.75
C VAL A 75 15.07 -1.95 -1.59
N TRP A 76 15.96 -0.98 -1.40
CA TRP A 76 17.39 -1.26 -1.20
C TRP A 76 17.63 -2.10 0.05
N ALA A 77 16.98 -1.74 1.17
CA ALA A 77 17.12 -2.50 2.40
C ALA A 77 16.70 -3.95 2.23
N SER A 78 15.69 -4.21 1.43
CA SER A 78 15.19 -5.56 1.20
C SER A 78 16.22 -6.47 0.52
N ARG A 79 17.17 -5.88 -0.19
CA ARG A 79 18.22 -6.64 -0.89
C ARG A 79 19.24 -7.28 0.06
N LEU A 80 19.24 -6.85 1.32
CA LEU A 80 20.08 -7.45 2.37
C LEU A 80 19.46 -8.73 2.92
N PHE A 81 18.24 -9.06 2.52
CA PHE A 81 17.52 -10.26 2.93
C PHE A 81 17.39 -11.24 1.76
N ASP A 82 16.99 -12.46 2.06
CA ASP A 82 16.87 -13.50 1.05
C ASP A 82 15.74 -13.28 0.03
N THR A 83 14.83 -12.36 0.34
CA THR A 83 13.69 -12.07 -0.53
C THR A 83 13.68 -10.58 -0.87
N PRO A 84 14.45 -10.17 -1.90
CA PRO A 84 14.45 -8.77 -2.31
C PRO A 84 13.12 -8.39 -2.98
N LEU A 85 12.71 -7.13 -2.76
CA LEU A 85 11.51 -6.61 -3.39
C LEU A 85 11.76 -6.35 -4.89
N PRO A 86 10.81 -6.71 -5.76
CA PRO A 86 11.01 -6.54 -7.20
C PRO A 86 11.08 -5.08 -7.62
N GLU A 87 10.30 -4.20 -6.97
CA GLU A 87 10.31 -2.79 -7.29
C GLU A 87 9.63 -1.97 -6.18
N ARG A 88 9.81 -0.65 -6.26
CA ARG A 88 9.11 0.28 -5.39
C ARG A 88 7.65 0.39 -5.84
N VAL A 89 6.73 0.33 -4.86
CA VAL A 89 5.31 0.53 -5.13
C VAL A 89 4.84 1.71 -4.28
N SER A 90 4.77 2.88 -4.89
CA SER A 90 4.36 4.10 -4.21
C SER A 90 2.84 4.26 -4.25
N GLY A 91 2.26 4.71 -3.13
CA GLY A 91 0.84 5.03 -3.10
C GLY A 91 0.46 6.09 -4.11
N SER A 92 1.34 7.08 -4.31
CA SER A 92 1.11 8.13 -5.31
C SER A 92 1.03 7.58 -6.73
N ASP A 93 1.89 6.61 -7.05
CA ASP A 93 1.91 6.02 -8.38
C ASP A 93 0.71 5.09 -8.62
N LEU A 94 0.14 4.54 -7.56
CA LEU A 94 -1.02 3.67 -7.66
C LEU A 94 -2.33 4.42 -7.89
N ILE A 95 -2.44 5.67 -7.47
CA ILE A 95 -3.69 6.42 -7.51
C ILE A 95 -4.28 6.49 -8.92
N GLY A 96 -3.48 6.87 -9.91
CA GLY A 96 -3.97 6.96 -11.29
C GLY A 96 -4.57 5.67 -11.81
N PRO A 97 -3.78 4.58 -11.84
CA PRO A 97 -4.29 3.28 -12.30
C PRO A 97 -5.46 2.74 -11.48
N LEU A 98 -5.48 2.97 -10.15
CA LEU A 98 -6.60 2.54 -9.32
C LEU A 98 -7.87 3.31 -9.63
N LEU A 99 -7.78 4.63 -9.86
CA LEU A 99 -8.95 5.43 -10.21
C LEU A 99 -9.47 5.06 -11.60
N GLU A 100 -8.60 4.76 -12.54
CA GLU A 100 -9.00 4.27 -13.85
C GLU A 100 -9.78 2.96 -13.71
N ARG A 101 -9.28 2.03 -12.92
CA ARG A 101 -9.95 0.76 -12.65
C ARG A 101 -11.27 0.97 -11.91
N ALA A 102 -11.32 1.91 -10.98
CA ALA A 102 -12.54 2.27 -10.27
C ALA A 102 -13.61 2.77 -11.23
N GLY A 103 -13.23 3.57 -12.23
CA GLY A 103 -14.15 4.03 -13.27
C GLY A 103 -14.69 2.88 -14.10
N GLN A 104 -13.82 1.95 -14.49
CA GLN A 104 -14.23 0.78 -15.28
C GLN A 104 -15.17 -0.16 -14.51
N LYS A 105 -14.90 -0.35 -13.21
CA LYS A 105 -15.66 -1.27 -12.37
C LYS A 105 -16.73 -0.59 -11.52
N LYS A 106 -16.90 0.71 -11.68
CA LYS A 106 -17.90 1.52 -10.97
C LYS A 106 -17.73 1.48 -9.44
N TRP A 107 -16.49 1.50 -8.97
CA TRP A 107 -16.22 1.62 -7.54
C TRP A 107 -16.53 3.03 -7.06
N ARG A 108 -16.97 3.14 -5.82
CA ARG A 108 -17.10 4.43 -5.16
C ARG A 108 -15.79 4.76 -4.48
N VAL A 109 -15.27 5.97 -4.73
CA VAL A 109 -13.98 6.40 -4.19
C VAL A 109 -14.17 7.69 -3.39
N ALA A 110 -13.57 7.74 -2.21
CA ALA A 110 -13.55 8.94 -1.39
C ALA A 110 -12.10 9.32 -1.08
N PHE A 111 -11.81 10.61 -1.10
CA PHE A 111 -10.51 11.14 -0.70
C PHE A 111 -10.64 11.80 0.67
N LEU A 112 -9.73 11.44 1.58
CA LEU A 112 -9.71 11.98 2.93
C LEU A 112 -8.30 12.44 3.27
N GLY A 113 -8.18 13.63 3.85
CA GLY A 113 -6.91 14.15 4.34
C GLY A 113 -6.42 15.34 3.54
N ALA A 114 -5.15 15.72 3.77
CA ALA A 114 -4.49 16.89 3.19
C ALA A 114 -5.18 18.20 3.59
N GLY A 115 -4.77 19.32 2.97
CA GLY A 115 -5.36 20.62 3.23
C GLY A 115 -6.63 20.85 2.41
N PRO A 116 -7.35 21.95 2.66
CA PRO A 116 -8.55 22.25 1.91
C PRO A 116 -8.28 22.32 0.39
N GLY A 117 -9.09 21.60 -0.38
CA GLY A 117 -9.01 21.60 -1.82
C GLY A 117 -7.95 20.69 -2.45
N VAL A 118 -7.03 20.14 -1.67
CA VAL A 118 -5.96 19.28 -2.22
C VAL A 118 -6.53 17.97 -2.77
N ALA A 119 -7.40 17.32 -2.04
CA ALA A 119 -8.05 16.08 -2.49
C ALA A 119 -8.85 16.32 -3.78
N GLU A 120 -9.52 17.45 -3.88
CA GLU A 120 -10.29 17.80 -5.07
C GLU A 120 -9.38 18.01 -6.28
N LYS A 121 -8.21 18.63 -6.09
CA LYS A 121 -7.21 18.76 -7.16
C LYS A 121 -6.72 17.40 -7.63
N ASP A 122 -6.43 16.49 -6.72
CA ASP A 122 -5.99 15.14 -7.07
C ASP A 122 -7.04 14.43 -7.89
N ARG A 123 -8.30 14.54 -7.49
CA ARG A 123 -9.41 13.95 -8.23
C ARG A 123 -9.48 14.48 -9.67
N LYS A 124 -9.29 15.77 -9.85
CA LYS A 124 -9.35 16.40 -11.18
C LYS A 124 -8.15 16.06 -12.06
N SER A 125 -6.98 15.87 -11.47
CA SER A 125 -5.75 15.65 -12.22
C SER A 125 -5.67 14.27 -12.89
N VAL A 126 -6.48 13.32 -12.47
CA VAL A 126 -6.46 11.93 -12.98
C VAL A 126 -7.67 11.55 -13.82
N VAL A 127 -8.55 12.50 -14.04
CA VAL A 127 -9.74 12.28 -14.88
C VAL A 127 -9.46 12.56 -16.35
#